data_e67df28d520b641b9aca50c78d580cf3
#
_entry.id   e67df28d520b641b9aca50c78d580cf3
#
_cell.length_a   1.000
_cell.length_b   1.000
_cell.length_c   1.000
_cell.angle_alpha   90.00
_cell.angle_beta   90.00
_cell.angle_gamma   90.00
#
_symmetry.space_group_name_H-M   'P 1'
#
loop_
_entity.id
_entity.type
_entity.pdbx_description
1 polymer ?
#
loop_
_entity_poly.entity_id
_entity_poly.type
_entity_poly.pdbx_seq_one_letter_code
_entity_poly.pdbx_strand_id
1 'polypeptide(L)'
;MENFAKIAGVRRRACAVAALLAVAGCASSGGSSDGYNAFLQAIAAQCKPLIIGNDNMGQAIQFNGLGAQPENYNNFLGKTSALYSGGISPDVYRDSLTSFIGTGSYNKASFDCVIAHLPSRPK
;
A
#
# COMPACT_ATOMS: atom_id res chain seq x y z
N MET A 1 8.24 43.38 29.05
CA MET A 1 8.13 43.02 28.87
C MET A 1 8.02 42.40 28.62
N GLU A 2 7.78 42.45 28.24
CA GLU A 2 7.68 41.93 27.93
C GLU A 2 7.78 41.20 27.49
N ASN A 3 7.99 41.70 27.64
CA ASN A 3 8.14 41.00 27.28
C ASN A 3 8.13 40.09 26.96
N PHE A 4 8.04 40.14 26.88
CA PHE A 4 8.00 39.29 26.68
C PHE A 4 7.97 38.75 26.20
N ALA A 5 8.04 39.23 26.37
CA ALA A 5 7.95 38.73 26.05
C ALA A 5 8.16 38.35 25.55
N LYS A 6 8.44 38.57 25.63
CA LYS A 6 8.63 38.14 25.25
C LYS A 6 8.83 37.29 24.91
N ILE A 7 8.89 37.51 24.90
CA ILE A 7 9.05 36.65 24.70
C ILE A 7 8.92 35.79 24.34
N ALA A 8 8.80 36.02 24.31
CA ALA A 8 8.55 35.17 24.01
C ALA A 8 8.46 34.61 23.40
N GLY A 9 8.61 35.03 23.32
CA GLY A 9 8.36 34.49 22.73
C GLY A 9 8.57 33.90 22.03
N VAL A 10 8.94 34.17 22.03
CA VAL A 10 9.19 33.57 21.51
C VAL A 10 9.30 32.66 21.32
N ARG A 11 9.17 32.65 21.22
CA ARG A 11 9.18 31.69 21.08
C ARG A 11 8.84 30.90 20.65
N ARG A 12 8.67 30.94 20.50
CA ARG A 12 8.26 30.08 20.18
C ARG A 12 8.20 29.60 19.30
N ARG A 13 8.50 29.83 19.13
CA ARG A 13 8.40 29.17 18.36
C ARG A 13 8.94 28.45 17.91
N ALA A 14 9.14 28.46 17.99
CA ALA A 14 9.65 27.56 17.62
C ALA A 14 9.47 26.58 17.53
N CYS A 15 9.29 26.31 17.50
CA CYS A 15 9.09 25.17 17.33
C CYS A 15 8.62 24.86 16.85
N ALA A 16 8.53 25.29 16.69
CA ALA A 16 8.09 24.76 16.20
C ALA A 16 8.29 24.39 15.44
N VAL A 17 8.54 24.87 15.32
CA VAL A 17 8.76 24.26 14.57
C VAL A 17 9.19 23.31 14.46
N ALA A 18 9.34 23.33 14.58
CA ALA A 18 9.81 22.24 14.49
C ALA A 18 9.21 21.25 14.48
N ALA A 19 8.85 21.35 14.56
CA ALA A 19 8.40 20.36 14.46
C ALA A 19 8.04 19.96 13.58
N LEU A 20 8.27 20.41 13.37
CA LEU A 20 8.03 19.77 12.65
C LEU A 20 8.52 19.16 12.15
N LEU A 21 8.80 19.31 12.04
CA LEU A 21 9.17 18.49 11.55
C LEU A 21 9.18 17.52 11.73
N ALA A 22 9.15 17.44 11.96
CA ALA A 22 9.26 16.28 12.12
C ALA A 22 8.48 15.58 11.72
N VAL A 23 8.28 15.84 11.59
CA VAL A 23 7.74 15.01 11.21
C VAL A 23 8.04 14.42 10.46
N ALA A 24 8.21 14.85 10.20
CA ALA A 24 8.48 14.18 9.40
C ALA A 24 8.93 13.14 9.45
N GLY A 25 9.49 13.16 9.69
CA GLY A 25 9.98 12.16 9.61
C GLY A 25 9.36 11.12 9.68
N CYS A 26 9.19 10.93 10.39
CA CYS A 26 8.83 9.83 10.51
C CYS A 26 8.12 9.30 9.76
N ALA A 27 7.82 9.99 9.34
CA ALA A 27 7.04 9.46 8.49
C ALA A 27 7.57 8.42 7.75
N SER A 28 8.68 8.47 7.53
CA SER A 28 9.17 7.54 6.68
C SER A 28 8.88 6.18 7.04
N SER A 29 8.96 5.88 8.24
CA SER A 29 8.71 4.54 8.57
C SER A 29 7.27 4.27 8.50
N GLY A 30 6.54 5.17 8.92
CA GLY A 30 5.17 4.97 8.81
C GLY A 30 4.77 4.98 7.41
N GLY A 31 5.52 5.58 6.61
CA GLY A 31 5.23 5.65 5.24
C GLY A 31 5.01 4.32 4.60
N SER A 32 5.53 3.25 5.14
CA SER A 32 5.32 1.97 4.54
C SER A 32 3.85 1.58 4.55
N SER A 33 3.13 1.86 5.59
CA SER A 33 1.70 1.57 5.65
C SER A 33 0.91 2.45 4.69
N ASP A 34 1.20 3.74 4.69
CA ASP A 34 0.51 4.66 3.80
C ASP A 34 0.84 4.38 2.35
N GLY A 35 2.09 4.06 2.07
CA GLY A 35 2.50 3.73 0.72
C GLY A 35 1.82 2.47 0.21
N TYR A 36 1.70 1.47 1.05
CA TYR A 36 1.03 0.25 0.67
C TYR A 36 -0.44 0.49 0.40
N ASN A 37 -1.11 1.27 1.25
CA ASN A 37 -2.51 1.59 1.03
C ASN A 37 -2.71 2.36 -0.27
N ALA A 38 -1.82 3.30 -0.57
CA ALA A 38 -1.88 4.03 -1.83
C ALA A 38 -1.68 3.08 -3.02
N PHE A 39 -0.78 2.13 -2.88
CA PHE A 39 -0.55 1.11 -3.90
C PHE A 39 -1.81 0.27 -4.13
N LEU A 40 -2.46 -0.19 -3.05
CA LEU A 40 -3.69 -0.95 -3.19
C LEU A 40 -4.77 -0.14 -3.90
N GLN A 41 -4.94 1.12 -3.54
CA GLN A 41 -5.94 1.96 -4.20
C GLN A 41 -5.60 2.15 -5.68
N ALA A 42 -4.33 2.30 -5.99
CA ALA A 42 -3.91 2.49 -7.37
C ALA A 42 -4.21 1.25 -8.21
N ILE A 43 -3.89 0.05 -7.71
CA ILE A 43 -4.18 -1.15 -8.49
C ILE A 43 -5.67 -1.40 -8.60
N ALA A 44 -6.44 -1.08 -7.57
CA ALA A 44 -7.89 -1.21 -7.66
C ALA A 44 -8.48 -0.27 -8.71
N ALA A 45 -7.92 0.93 -8.85
CA ALA A 45 -8.42 1.90 -9.80
C ALA A 45 -7.94 1.63 -11.23
N GLN A 46 -6.72 1.16 -11.39
CA GLN A 46 -6.08 1.08 -12.71
C GLN A 46 -5.99 -0.31 -13.28
N CYS A 47 -6.03 -1.34 -12.44
CA CYS A 47 -5.99 -2.72 -12.91
C CYS A 47 -7.42 -3.27 -12.97
N LYS A 48 -8.13 -2.90 -13.99
CA LYS A 48 -9.53 -3.32 -14.13
C LYS A 48 -9.69 -4.18 -15.37
N PRO A 49 -10.20 -5.38 -15.19
CA PRO A 49 -10.59 -6.01 -13.93
C PRO A 49 -9.38 -6.61 -13.22
N LEU A 50 -9.39 -6.55 -11.91
CA LEU A 50 -8.37 -7.20 -11.09
C LEU A 50 -9.00 -8.45 -10.48
N ILE A 51 -8.96 -9.51 -11.24
CA ILE A 51 -9.65 -10.77 -10.92
C ILE A 51 -8.62 -11.88 -10.86
N ILE A 52 -8.62 -12.63 -9.77
CA ILE A 52 -7.76 -13.79 -9.61
C ILE A 52 -8.65 -14.97 -9.30
N GLY A 53 -8.52 -16.04 -10.10
CA GLY A 53 -9.47 -17.12 -10.04
C GLY A 53 -10.84 -16.58 -10.43
N ASN A 54 -11.79 -16.66 -9.53
CA ASN A 54 -13.13 -16.12 -9.72
C ASN A 54 -13.41 -14.92 -8.82
N ASP A 55 -12.41 -14.40 -8.13
CA ASP A 55 -12.61 -13.37 -7.14
C ASP A 55 -12.16 -12.01 -7.66
N ASN A 56 -13.04 -11.01 -7.52
CA ASN A 56 -12.74 -9.65 -7.95
C ASN A 56 -12.03 -8.91 -6.83
N MET A 57 -10.70 -8.92 -6.90
CA MET A 57 -9.87 -8.31 -5.86
C MET A 57 -9.94 -6.77 -5.91
N GLY A 58 -10.12 -6.20 -7.10
CA GLY A 58 -10.29 -4.75 -7.22
C GLY A 58 -11.52 -4.26 -6.47
N GLN A 59 -12.62 -4.98 -6.64
CA GLN A 59 -13.84 -4.66 -5.93
C GLN A 59 -13.65 -4.87 -4.42
N ALA A 60 -12.98 -5.94 -4.04
CA ALA A 60 -12.74 -6.23 -2.62
C ALA A 60 -11.92 -5.14 -1.96
N ILE A 61 -10.92 -4.60 -2.65
CA ILE A 61 -10.13 -3.48 -2.12
C ILE A 61 -11.03 -2.26 -1.89
N GLN A 62 -11.90 -1.95 -2.84
CA GLN A 62 -12.74 -0.75 -2.76
C GLN A 62 -13.87 -0.89 -1.76
N PHE A 63 -14.35 -2.10 -1.52
CA PHE A 63 -15.57 -2.33 -0.74
C PHE A 63 -15.36 -3.33 0.38
N ASN A 64 -14.20 -3.29 1.02
CA ASN A 64 -13.92 -4.03 2.25
C ASN A 64 -14.18 -5.53 2.13
N GLY A 65 -13.71 -6.12 1.04
CA GLY A 65 -13.78 -7.56 0.86
C GLY A 65 -14.95 -8.04 0.01
N LEU A 66 -15.87 -7.16 -0.36
CA LEU A 66 -16.96 -7.59 -1.24
C LEU A 66 -16.41 -7.95 -2.62
N GLY A 67 -16.86 -9.05 -3.15
CA GLY A 67 -16.43 -9.49 -4.48
C GLY A 67 -15.42 -10.62 -4.44
N ALA A 68 -14.98 -11.01 -3.25
CA ALA A 68 -14.02 -12.09 -3.11
C ALA A 68 -14.34 -12.94 -1.91
N GLN A 69 -13.94 -14.20 -1.94
CA GLN A 69 -14.01 -15.07 -0.79
C GLN A 69 -13.06 -14.53 0.29
N PRO A 70 -13.50 -14.49 1.57
CA PRO A 70 -12.67 -13.86 2.60
C PRO A 70 -11.27 -14.46 2.72
N GLU A 71 -11.14 -15.77 2.64
CA GLU A 71 -9.83 -16.41 2.75
C GLU A 71 -8.94 -16.04 1.57
N ASN A 72 -9.52 -16.01 0.39
CA ASN A 72 -8.78 -15.66 -0.82
C ASN A 72 -8.34 -14.20 -0.79
N TYR A 73 -9.22 -13.33 -0.32
CA TYR A 73 -8.88 -11.91 -0.22
C TYR A 73 -7.78 -11.68 0.81
N ASN A 74 -7.86 -12.35 1.96
CA ASN A 74 -6.82 -12.23 2.98
C ASN A 74 -5.47 -12.74 2.47
N ASN A 75 -5.49 -13.84 1.74
CA ASN A 75 -4.26 -14.35 1.14
C ASN A 75 -3.71 -13.38 0.11
N PHE A 76 -4.59 -12.82 -0.72
CA PHE A 76 -4.20 -11.81 -1.70
C PHE A 76 -3.55 -10.61 -1.01
N LEU A 77 -4.16 -10.09 0.06
CA LEU A 77 -3.59 -8.94 0.77
C LEU A 77 -2.21 -9.26 1.35
N GLY A 78 -2.09 -10.44 1.97
CA GLY A 78 -0.80 -10.83 2.56
C GLY A 78 0.30 -10.97 1.53
N LYS A 79 -0.01 -11.62 0.40
CA LYS A 79 1.00 -11.80 -0.65
C LYS A 79 1.31 -10.49 -1.35
N THR A 80 0.30 -9.65 -1.55
CA THR A 80 0.51 -8.34 -2.17
C THR A 80 1.37 -7.44 -1.28
N SER A 81 1.17 -7.50 0.03
CA SER A 81 2.02 -6.79 0.97
C SER A 81 3.46 -7.28 0.90
N ALA A 82 3.66 -8.59 0.87
CA ALA A 82 5.00 -9.17 0.76
C ALA A 82 5.67 -8.79 -0.56
N LEU A 83 4.91 -8.79 -1.65
CA LEU A 83 5.43 -8.36 -2.94
C LEU A 83 5.83 -6.89 -2.90
N TYR A 84 4.95 -6.05 -2.35
CA TYR A 84 5.21 -4.61 -2.26
C TYR A 84 6.46 -4.31 -1.46
N SER A 85 6.67 -5.03 -0.36
CA SER A 85 7.84 -4.80 0.49
C SER A 85 9.12 -5.46 -0.02
N GLY A 86 9.02 -6.26 -1.07
CA GLY A 86 10.18 -6.98 -1.60
C GLY A 86 10.47 -8.30 -0.90
N GLY A 87 9.54 -8.77 -0.08
CA GLY A 87 9.72 -10.03 0.64
C GLY A 87 9.55 -11.26 -0.23
N ILE A 88 8.81 -11.15 -1.33
CA ILE A 88 8.69 -12.24 -2.30
C ILE A 88 8.90 -11.68 -3.69
N SER A 89 9.31 -12.55 -4.62
CA SER A 89 9.50 -12.15 -6.01
C SER A 89 8.17 -12.14 -6.76
N PRO A 90 8.12 -11.47 -7.92
CA PRO A 90 6.93 -11.57 -8.77
C PRO A 90 6.54 -12.99 -9.12
N ASP A 91 7.50 -13.87 -9.39
CA ASP A 91 7.18 -15.26 -9.73
C ASP A 91 6.55 -16.00 -8.56
N VAL A 92 7.10 -15.80 -7.35
CA VAL A 92 6.52 -16.41 -6.14
C VAL A 92 5.11 -15.86 -5.92
N TYR A 93 4.91 -14.57 -6.16
CA TYR A 93 3.60 -13.95 -6.04
C TYR A 93 2.57 -14.63 -6.95
N ARG A 94 2.92 -14.77 -8.25
CA ARG A 94 2.03 -15.42 -9.22
C ARG A 94 1.71 -16.85 -8.80
N ASP A 95 2.75 -17.60 -8.47
CA ASP A 95 2.58 -19.01 -8.18
C ASP A 95 1.77 -19.23 -6.91
N SER A 96 2.05 -18.47 -5.86
CA SER A 96 1.38 -18.67 -4.58
C SER A 96 -0.10 -18.29 -4.66
N LEU A 97 -0.42 -17.21 -5.36
CA LEU A 97 -1.82 -16.82 -5.48
C LEU A 97 -2.59 -17.75 -6.39
N THR A 98 -1.97 -18.20 -7.46
CA THR A 98 -2.62 -19.18 -8.34
C THR A 98 -2.88 -20.48 -7.61
N SER A 99 -1.92 -20.93 -6.80
CA SER A 99 -2.09 -22.16 -6.03
C SER A 99 -3.17 -22.04 -4.98
N PHE A 100 -3.26 -20.91 -4.32
CA PHE A 100 -4.22 -20.76 -3.22
C PHE A 100 -5.62 -20.40 -3.73
N ILE A 101 -5.71 -19.46 -4.65
CA ILE A 101 -7.01 -18.93 -5.08
C ILE A 101 -7.54 -19.69 -6.28
N GLY A 102 -6.66 -20.04 -7.20
CA GLY A 102 -7.05 -20.77 -8.38
C GLY A 102 -6.66 -20.10 -9.67
N THR A 103 -6.75 -20.86 -10.76
CA THR A 103 -6.48 -20.33 -12.08
C THR A 103 -7.72 -19.61 -12.62
N GLY A 104 -7.51 -18.72 -13.56
CA GLY A 104 -8.60 -17.99 -14.20
C GLY A 104 -8.08 -17.22 -15.38
N SER A 105 -8.97 -16.88 -16.29
CA SER A 105 -8.57 -16.23 -17.54
C SER A 105 -8.03 -14.83 -17.33
N TYR A 106 -8.32 -14.21 -16.20
CA TYR A 106 -7.85 -12.87 -15.91
C TYR A 106 -6.56 -12.85 -15.07
N ASN A 107 -6.08 -14.03 -14.64
CA ASN A 107 -4.93 -14.06 -13.71
C ASN A 107 -3.70 -13.38 -14.29
N LYS A 108 -3.34 -13.73 -15.53
CA LYS A 108 -2.12 -13.16 -16.10
C LYS A 108 -2.19 -11.65 -16.19
N ALA A 109 -3.27 -11.11 -16.72
CA ALA A 109 -3.39 -9.66 -16.85
C ALA A 109 -3.43 -8.98 -15.49
N SER A 110 -4.10 -9.59 -14.52
CA SER A 110 -4.17 -9.04 -13.16
C SER A 110 -2.80 -8.99 -12.51
N PHE A 111 -2.07 -10.11 -12.56
CA PHE A 111 -0.71 -10.14 -11.97
C PHE A 111 0.22 -9.17 -12.69
N ASP A 112 0.19 -9.16 -14.02
CA ASP A 112 1.06 -8.25 -14.79
C ASP A 112 0.79 -6.80 -14.41
N CYS A 113 -0.47 -6.43 -14.24
CA CYS A 113 -0.83 -5.06 -13.88
C CYS A 113 -0.35 -4.71 -12.47
N VAL A 114 -0.57 -5.59 -11.50
CA VAL A 114 -0.10 -5.34 -10.13
C VAL A 114 1.42 -5.17 -10.12
N ILE A 115 2.12 -6.07 -10.79
CA ILE A 115 3.59 -6.03 -10.81
C ILE A 115 4.10 -4.75 -11.48
N ALA A 116 3.42 -4.32 -12.54
CA ALA A 116 3.79 -3.09 -13.25
C ALA A 116 3.63 -1.85 -12.39
N HIS A 117 2.78 -1.90 -11.37
CA HIS A 117 2.54 -0.76 -10.48
C HIS A 117 3.45 -0.75 -9.26
N LEU A 118 4.35 -1.73 -9.12
CA LEU A 118 5.27 -1.74 -7.99
C LEU A 118 6.20 -0.52 -8.07
N PRO A 119 6.52 0.07 -6.91
CA PRO A 119 7.44 1.20 -6.92
C PRO A 119 8.84 0.77 -7.34
N SER A 120 9.57 1.68 -7.94
CA SER A 120 10.97 1.44 -8.27
C SER A 120 11.78 1.30 -6.99
N ARG A 121 12.74 0.39 -7.02
CA ARG A 121 13.58 0.16 -5.87
C ARG A 121 15.03 0.37 -6.24
N PRO A 122 15.82 0.97 -5.34
CA PRO A 122 17.25 1.06 -5.58
C PRO A 122 17.88 -0.33 -5.60
N LYS A 123 18.89 -0.47 -6.43
CA LYS A 123 19.60 -1.73 -6.51
C LYS A 123 20.68 -1.82 -5.45
#